data_2324fa903aeb8094cd8f69454e91ae35
#
_entry.id   2324fa903aeb8094cd8f69454e91ae35
#
_cell.length_a   1.000
_cell.length_b   1.000
_cell.length_c   1.000
_cell.angle_alpha   90.00
_cell.angle_beta   90.00
_cell.angle_gamma   90.00
#
_symmetry.space_group_name_H-M   'P 1'
#
loop_
_entity.id
_entity.type
_entity.pdbx_description
1 polymer ?
#
loop_
_entity_poly.entity_id
_entity_poly.type
_entity_poly.pdbx_seq_one_letter_code
_entity_poly.pdbx_strand_id
1 'polypeptide(L)'
;MNSGSHARSCGRVQDFAAVREDFDAIVGAVVYSTMTTVDAKGRPRSRVLIPVWETGGEEPLGWLGTYRTPVKTAHLKGNPHASFSYWSPAQNTVSVDVVAEWIDDPRVREHVWDLYRHGSPPGAGYDPGGFWEGPGDPRFQVLRLEPWRIQVLRGRDLVSGVPSRIWRRDHG
;
A
#
# COMPACT_ATOMS: atom_id res chain seq x y z
N MET A 1 -9.14 -28.06 34.75
CA MET A 1 -9.27 -26.69 34.27
C MET A 1 -8.32 -26.55 33.09
N ASN A 2 -8.86 -26.64 31.88
CA ASN A 2 -8.07 -26.68 30.65
C ASN A 2 -8.16 -25.29 29.99
N SER A 3 -7.15 -24.46 30.22
CA SER A 3 -7.01 -23.16 29.59
C SER A 3 -6.49 -23.37 28.14
N GLY A 4 -7.41 -23.65 27.25
CA GLY A 4 -7.11 -23.71 25.82
C GLY A 4 -6.70 -22.31 25.31
N SER A 5 -5.40 -22.11 25.15
CA SER A 5 -4.84 -20.99 24.40
C SER A 5 -5.38 -21.05 22.96
N HIS A 6 -6.40 -20.28 22.68
CA HIS A 6 -6.84 -20.01 21.28
C HIS A 6 -5.86 -19.03 20.66
N ALA A 7 -4.69 -19.50 20.29
CA ALA A 7 -3.86 -18.81 19.33
C ALA A 7 -4.69 -18.73 18.01
N ARG A 8 -5.25 -17.56 17.71
CA ARG A 8 -5.98 -17.31 16.45
C ARG A 8 -4.98 -17.52 15.32
N SER A 9 -5.08 -18.63 14.63
CA SER A 9 -4.27 -18.94 13.46
C SER A 9 -4.55 -17.85 12.42
N CYS A 10 -3.53 -17.09 12.04
CA CYS A 10 -3.62 -16.15 10.93
C CYS A 10 -3.74 -16.95 9.64
N GLY A 11 -4.79 -16.74 8.85
CA GLY A 11 -5.04 -17.47 7.61
C GLY A 11 -4.04 -17.09 6.53
N ARG A 12 -2.91 -17.81 6.41
CA ARG A 12 -1.99 -17.66 5.27
C ARG A 12 -2.68 -18.13 4.00
N VAL A 13 -2.64 -17.31 2.95
CA VAL A 13 -3.07 -17.69 1.59
C VAL A 13 -1.83 -17.76 0.69
N GLN A 14 -1.86 -18.66 -0.30
CA GLN A 14 -0.74 -18.87 -1.21
C GLN A 14 -0.72 -17.80 -2.31
N ASP A 15 -1.87 -17.57 -2.95
CA ASP A 15 -1.98 -16.67 -4.09
C ASP A 15 -2.61 -15.33 -3.70
N PHE A 16 -2.13 -14.24 -4.30
CA PHE A 16 -2.73 -12.92 -4.14
C PHE A 16 -4.19 -12.89 -4.61
N ALA A 17 -4.54 -13.70 -5.59
CA ALA A 17 -5.92 -13.84 -6.08
C ALA A 17 -6.94 -14.12 -4.97
N ALA A 18 -6.54 -14.84 -3.91
CA ALA A 18 -7.42 -15.17 -2.78
C ALA A 18 -7.81 -13.96 -1.91
N VAL A 19 -7.08 -12.85 -2.00
CA VAL A 19 -7.36 -11.60 -1.24
C VAL A 19 -7.62 -10.40 -2.15
N ARG A 20 -7.43 -10.52 -3.46
CA ARG A 20 -7.51 -9.43 -4.44
C ARG A 20 -8.81 -8.64 -4.36
N GLU A 21 -9.96 -9.33 -4.43
CA GLU A 21 -11.27 -8.66 -4.42
C GLU A 21 -11.47 -7.80 -3.17
N ASP A 22 -11.12 -8.33 -2.02
CA ASP A 22 -11.24 -7.62 -0.75
C ASP A 22 -10.21 -6.49 -0.62
N PHE A 23 -9.00 -6.72 -1.12
CA PHE A 23 -7.96 -5.70 -1.22
C PHE A 23 -8.43 -4.52 -2.05
N ASP A 24 -8.88 -4.77 -3.29
CA ASP A 24 -9.33 -3.73 -4.21
C ASP A 24 -10.54 -2.96 -3.65
N ALA A 25 -11.51 -3.67 -3.06
CA ALA A 25 -12.69 -3.06 -2.48
C ALA A 25 -12.35 -2.14 -1.29
N ILE A 26 -11.46 -2.57 -0.39
CA ILE A 26 -11.10 -1.78 0.79
C ILE A 26 -10.21 -0.59 0.41
N VAL A 27 -9.19 -0.82 -0.41
CA VAL A 27 -8.27 0.22 -0.86
C VAL A 27 -9.02 1.27 -1.68
N GLY A 28 -9.90 0.85 -2.60
CA GLY A 28 -10.73 1.75 -3.40
C GLY A 28 -11.71 2.57 -2.58
N ALA A 29 -12.28 2.01 -1.50
CA ALA A 29 -13.20 2.73 -0.63
C ALA A 29 -12.52 3.71 0.33
N VAL A 30 -11.31 3.37 0.81
CA VAL A 30 -10.57 4.21 1.79
C VAL A 30 -9.72 5.26 1.09
N VAL A 31 -9.06 4.92 -0.02
CA VAL A 31 -8.17 5.78 -0.84
C VAL A 31 -6.93 6.26 -0.10
N TYR A 32 -7.12 6.98 1.01
CA TYR A 32 -6.04 7.54 1.82
C TYR A 32 -5.41 6.48 2.71
N SER A 33 -4.11 6.26 2.56
CA SER A 33 -3.35 5.34 3.39
C SER A 33 -2.38 6.07 4.31
N THR A 34 -2.04 5.44 5.42
CA THR A 34 -0.94 5.86 6.26
C THR A 34 0.32 5.11 5.87
N MET A 35 1.27 5.82 5.24
CA MET A 35 2.61 5.28 4.96
C MET A 35 3.52 5.47 6.18
N THR A 36 4.17 4.41 6.61
CA THR A 36 5.18 4.44 7.68
C THR A 36 6.55 4.03 7.12
N THR A 37 7.56 4.83 7.44
CA THR A 37 8.99 4.56 7.16
C THR A 37 9.78 4.69 8.45
N VAL A 38 11.00 4.15 8.50
CA VAL A 38 11.82 4.07 9.71
C VAL A 38 13.13 4.82 9.49
N ASP A 39 13.56 5.60 10.48
CA ASP A 39 14.86 6.27 10.45
C ASP A 39 16.02 5.32 10.83
N ALA A 40 17.26 5.80 10.71
CA ALA A 40 18.46 5.02 11.03
C ALA A 40 18.55 4.57 12.50
N LYS A 41 17.72 5.13 13.39
CA LYS A 41 17.62 4.73 14.81
C LYS A 41 16.44 3.80 15.10
N GLY A 42 15.74 3.31 14.04
CA GLY A 42 14.58 2.44 14.19
C GLY A 42 13.29 3.18 14.57
N ARG A 43 13.24 4.53 14.53
CA ARG A 43 12.05 5.29 14.92
C ARG A 43 11.11 5.45 13.73
N PRO A 44 9.82 5.03 13.87
CA PRO A 44 8.85 5.14 12.79
C PRO A 44 8.38 6.59 12.60
N ARG A 45 8.07 6.94 11.34
CA ARG A 45 7.43 8.18 10.94
C ARG A 45 6.30 7.86 9.97
N SER A 46 5.10 8.33 10.29
CA SER A 46 3.90 8.11 9.49
C SER A 46 3.43 9.39 8.81
N ARG A 47 2.83 9.26 7.63
CA ARG A 47 2.18 10.32 6.86
C ARG A 47 1.07 9.75 6.01
N VAL A 48 0.06 10.57 5.69
CA VAL A 48 -1.03 10.17 4.81
C VAL A 48 -0.62 10.41 3.36
N LEU A 49 -0.79 9.38 2.51
CA LEU A 49 -0.49 9.40 1.09
C LEU A 49 -1.51 8.54 0.33
N ILE A 50 -1.53 8.68 -0.99
CA ILE A 50 -2.45 7.96 -1.88
C ILE A 50 -1.64 7.14 -2.89
N PRO A 51 -1.20 5.93 -2.56
CA PRO A 51 -0.65 5.04 -3.58
C PRO A 51 -1.77 4.50 -4.48
N VAL A 52 -1.42 4.19 -5.72
CA VAL A 52 -2.27 3.47 -6.66
C VAL A 52 -1.71 2.07 -6.87
N TRP A 53 -2.60 1.08 -7.09
CA TRP A 53 -2.23 -0.32 -7.16
C TRP A 53 -2.67 -0.94 -8.47
N GLU A 54 -1.78 -1.65 -9.12
CA GLU A 54 -2.04 -2.55 -10.23
C GLU A 54 -2.17 -3.96 -9.69
N THR A 55 -3.37 -4.52 -9.75
CA THR A 55 -3.72 -5.81 -9.13
C THR A 55 -4.12 -6.87 -10.17
N GLY A 56 -4.06 -6.53 -11.46
CA GLY A 56 -4.46 -7.43 -12.56
C GLY A 56 -3.50 -8.59 -12.81
N GLY A 57 -2.27 -8.54 -12.33
CA GLY A 57 -1.26 -9.59 -12.46
C GLY A 57 -1.35 -10.67 -11.38
N GLU A 58 -0.42 -11.62 -11.41
CA GLU A 58 -0.28 -12.65 -10.37
C GLU A 58 0.12 -12.02 -9.03
N GLU A 59 0.97 -11.02 -9.07
CA GLU A 59 1.41 -10.23 -7.93
C GLU A 59 0.99 -8.76 -8.08
N PRO A 60 0.63 -8.09 -6.98
CA PRO A 60 0.30 -6.68 -7.02
C PRO A 60 1.55 -5.81 -7.13
N LEU A 61 1.42 -4.66 -7.78
CA LEU A 61 2.44 -3.63 -7.85
C LEU A 61 1.84 -2.29 -7.45
N GLY A 62 2.53 -1.53 -6.61
CA GLY A 62 2.09 -0.21 -6.20
C GLY A 62 2.96 0.90 -6.77
N TRP A 63 2.34 2.08 -6.92
CA TRP A 63 3.00 3.30 -7.33
C TRP A 63 2.59 4.45 -6.43
N LEU A 64 3.53 5.35 -6.14
CA LEU A 64 3.25 6.55 -5.37
C LEU A 64 3.89 7.76 -6.01
N GLY A 65 3.05 8.64 -6.58
CA GLY A 65 3.43 9.99 -6.97
C GLY A 65 3.53 10.88 -5.73
N THR A 66 4.69 11.49 -5.49
CA THR A 66 4.91 12.25 -4.24
C THR A 66 6.11 13.20 -4.35
N TYR A 67 6.18 14.18 -3.45
CA TYR A 67 7.40 14.99 -3.29
C TYR A 67 8.54 14.19 -2.65
N ARG A 68 9.74 14.35 -3.18
CA ARG A 68 10.97 13.73 -2.64
C ARG A 68 11.50 14.55 -1.46
N THR A 69 10.79 14.47 -0.32
CA THR A 69 11.18 15.21 0.88
C THR A 69 12.48 14.66 1.50
N PRO A 70 13.32 15.50 2.14
CA PRO A 70 14.58 15.05 2.75
C PRO A 70 14.42 13.89 3.73
N VAL A 71 13.39 13.93 4.59
CA VAL A 71 13.12 12.89 5.59
C VAL A 71 12.80 11.57 4.94
N LYS A 72 11.85 11.55 3.96
CA LYS A 72 11.46 10.34 3.24
C LYS A 72 12.66 9.74 2.49
N THR A 73 13.44 10.60 1.83
CA THR A 73 14.64 10.19 1.07
C THR A 73 15.68 9.56 1.98
N ALA A 74 15.97 10.16 3.13
CA ALA A 74 16.94 9.64 4.09
C ALA A 74 16.49 8.29 4.67
N HIS A 75 15.20 8.15 5.01
CA HIS A 75 14.66 6.90 5.53
C HIS A 75 14.79 5.78 4.50
N LEU A 76 14.28 5.98 3.27
CA LEU A 76 14.26 4.96 2.22
C LEU A 76 15.66 4.61 1.70
N LYS A 77 16.62 5.56 1.78
CA LYS A 77 18.03 5.26 1.48
C LYS A 77 18.66 4.31 2.49
N GLY A 78 18.31 4.45 3.77
CA GLY A 78 18.83 3.62 4.85
C GLY A 78 18.06 2.31 5.05
N ASN A 79 16.75 2.33 4.77
CA ASN A 79 15.88 1.18 4.87
C ASN A 79 14.74 1.31 3.84
N PRO A 80 14.74 0.52 2.76
CA PRO A 80 13.73 0.62 1.71
C PRO A 80 12.36 0.03 2.12
N HIS A 81 12.26 -0.63 3.27
CA HIS A 81 11.00 -1.18 3.74
C HIS A 81 10.07 -0.08 4.25
N ALA A 82 8.82 -0.15 3.80
CA ALA A 82 7.75 0.72 4.25
C ALA A 82 6.46 -0.09 4.45
N SER A 83 5.56 0.44 5.26
CA SER A 83 4.23 -0.14 5.46
C SER A 83 3.15 0.87 5.13
N PHE A 84 2.10 0.42 4.45
CA PHE A 84 0.89 1.20 4.18
C PHE A 84 -0.28 0.59 4.94
N SER A 85 -1.07 1.42 5.60
CA SER A 85 -2.25 0.99 6.35
C SER A 85 -3.48 1.74 5.87
N TYR A 86 -4.53 0.97 5.57
CA TYR A 86 -5.88 1.43 5.24
C TYR A 86 -6.83 0.99 6.35
N TRP A 87 -7.71 1.87 6.75
CA TRP A 87 -8.73 1.60 7.75
C TRP A 87 -10.03 2.34 7.43
N SER A 88 -11.15 1.68 7.60
CA SER A 88 -12.48 2.30 7.49
C SER A 88 -13.28 2.18 8.79
N PRO A 89 -14.27 3.06 9.02
CA PRO A 89 -15.16 2.97 10.19
C PRO A 89 -15.91 1.62 10.31
N ALA A 90 -16.08 0.90 9.18
CA ALA A 90 -16.63 -0.45 9.17
C ALA A 90 -15.61 -1.53 9.66
N GLN A 91 -14.47 -1.10 10.22
CA GLN A 91 -13.37 -1.94 10.70
C GLN A 91 -12.73 -2.82 9.62
N ASN A 92 -12.90 -2.46 8.35
CA ASN A 92 -12.12 -3.07 7.28
C ASN A 92 -10.70 -2.53 7.31
N THR A 93 -9.71 -3.41 7.24
CA THR A 93 -8.30 -3.02 7.22
C THR A 93 -7.53 -3.72 6.12
N VAL A 94 -6.60 -3.00 5.51
CA VAL A 94 -5.55 -3.56 4.67
C VAL A 94 -4.22 -3.03 5.16
N SER A 95 -3.25 -3.92 5.40
CA SER A 95 -1.86 -3.56 5.66
C SER A 95 -1.00 -4.12 4.53
N VAL A 96 -0.17 -3.28 3.94
CA VAL A 96 0.73 -3.65 2.84
C VAL A 96 2.15 -3.31 3.23
N ASP A 97 2.99 -4.34 3.38
CA ASP A 97 4.42 -4.17 3.63
C ASP A 97 5.16 -4.29 2.30
N VAL A 98 5.97 -3.30 1.98
CA VAL A 98 6.61 -3.14 0.66
C VAL A 98 8.11 -2.92 0.77
N VAL A 99 8.81 -3.20 -0.33
CA VAL A 99 10.10 -2.58 -0.66
C VAL A 99 9.80 -1.38 -1.57
N ALA A 100 10.27 -0.19 -1.20
CA ALA A 100 10.04 1.05 -1.94
C ALA A 100 11.31 1.53 -2.63
N GLU A 101 11.21 1.85 -3.91
CA GLU A 101 12.32 2.31 -4.74
C GLU A 101 11.94 3.60 -5.49
N TRP A 102 12.83 4.59 -5.51
CA TRP A 102 12.68 5.77 -6.34
C TRP A 102 12.98 5.43 -7.80
N ILE A 103 12.03 5.73 -8.67
CA ILE A 103 12.16 5.50 -10.12
C ILE A 103 12.33 6.85 -10.82
N ASP A 104 13.40 6.98 -11.60
CA ASP A 104 13.70 8.18 -12.39
C ASP A 104 13.64 7.86 -13.90
N ASP A 105 12.50 7.28 -14.32
CA ASP A 105 12.20 6.97 -15.72
C ASP A 105 10.99 7.81 -16.18
N PRO A 106 11.14 8.67 -17.21
CA PRO A 106 10.05 9.48 -17.72
C PRO A 106 8.81 8.67 -18.15
N ARG A 107 8.99 7.48 -18.71
CA ARG A 107 7.88 6.61 -19.15
C ARG A 107 7.09 6.09 -17.94
N VAL A 108 7.79 5.73 -16.86
CA VAL A 108 7.15 5.32 -15.61
C VAL A 108 6.39 6.49 -14.99
N ARG A 109 6.95 7.70 -15.04
CA ARG A 109 6.27 8.92 -14.52
C ARG A 109 4.99 9.21 -15.31
N GLU A 110 5.01 9.09 -16.64
CA GLU A 110 3.81 9.22 -17.50
C GLU A 110 2.77 8.15 -17.15
N HIS A 111 3.19 6.88 -17.03
CA HIS A 111 2.31 5.78 -16.66
C HIS A 111 1.62 6.02 -15.30
N VAL A 112 2.39 6.40 -14.28
CA VAL A 112 1.84 6.66 -12.94
C VAL A 112 0.94 7.89 -12.94
N TRP A 113 1.26 8.93 -13.72
CA TRP A 113 0.39 10.08 -13.92
C TRP A 113 -0.97 9.67 -14.47
N ASP A 114 -0.98 8.81 -15.49
CA ASP A 114 -2.21 8.31 -16.10
C ASP A 114 -3.00 7.39 -15.16
N LEU A 115 -2.31 6.58 -14.35
CA LEU A 115 -2.97 5.78 -13.31
C LEU A 115 -3.74 6.66 -12.32
N TYR A 116 -3.17 7.79 -11.87
CA TYR A 116 -3.88 8.73 -11.00
C TYR A 116 -5.10 9.33 -11.67
N ARG A 117 -5.01 9.66 -12.95
CA ARG A 117 -6.13 10.29 -13.69
C ARG A 117 -7.26 9.33 -14.05
N HIS A 118 -6.94 8.06 -14.32
CA HIS A 118 -7.89 7.09 -14.88
C HIS A 118 -8.12 5.87 -13.99
N GLY A 119 -7.15 5.49 -13.17
CA GLY A 119 -7.19 4.31 -12.31
C GLY A 119 -7.52 4.59 -10.84
N SER A 120 -7.60 5.85 -10.45
CA SER A 120 -8.08 6.23 -9.13
C SER A 120 -9.60 6.04 -9.08
N PRO A 121 -10.17 5.54 -7.98
CA PRO A 121 -11.62 5.38 -7.91
C PRO A 121 -12.31 6.69 -8.27
N PRO A 122 -13.33 6.69 -9.16
CA PRO A 122 -14.05 7.90 -9.50
C PRO A 122 -14.61 8.59 -8.25
N GLY A 123 -14.26 9.86 -8.07
CA GLY A 123 -14.69 10.67 -6.91
C GLY A 123 -13.85 10.52 -5.64
N ALA A 124 -12.86 9.64 -5.63
CA ALA A 124 -11.99 9.41 -4.47
C ALA A 124 -10.50 9.66 -4.76
N GLY A 125 -10.09 9.65 -6.02
CA GLY A 125 -8.75 10.05 -6.44
C GLY A 125 -8.62 11.56 -6.55
N TYR A 126 -7.41 12.05 -6.56
CA TYR A 126 -7.14 13.43 -6.91
C TYR A 126 -6.52 13.52 -8.31
N ASP A 127 -6.83 14.61 -9.02
CA ASP A 127 -6.11 14.94 -10.24
C ASP A 127 -4.69 15.40 -9.83
N PRO A 128 -3.62 14.69 -10.25
CA PRO A 128 -2.26 15.10 -9.96
C PRO A 128 -1.95 16.50 -10.50
N GLY A 129 -2.69 16.98 -11.50
CA GLY A 129 -2.61 18.35 -12.02
C GLY A 129 -2.95 19.43 -10.97
N GLY A 130 -3.61 19.10 -9.87
CA GLY A 130 -3.79 20.02 -8.74
C GLY A 130 -2.53 20.28 -7.91
N PHE A 131 -1.47 19.47 -8.07
CA PHE A 131 -0.23 19.54 -7.31
C PHE A 131 1.00 19.77 -8.18
N TRP A 132 0.99 19.28 -9.41
CA TRP A 132 2.12 19.33 -10.35
C TRP A 132 1.66 19.76 -11.74
N GLU A 133 2.56 20.37 -12.50
CA GLU A 133 2.26 20.88 -13.85
C GLU A 133 2.08 19.79 -14.90
N GLY A 134 2.55 18.57 -14.61
CA GLY A 134 2.46 17.41 -15.50
C GLY A 134 3.41 16.30 -15.08
N PRO A 135 3.45 15.17 -15.81
CA PRO A 135 4.37 14.08 -15.51
C PRO A 135 5.84 14.47 -15.64
N GLY A 136 6.15 15.53 -16.41
CA GLY A 136 7.49 16.10 -16.55
C GLY A 136 7.90 17.07 -15.42
N ASP A 137 6.99 17.45 -14.51
CA ASP A 137 7.32 18.34 -13.40
C ASP A 137 8.43 17.70 -12.52
N PRO A 138 9.58 18.37 -12.32
CA PRO A 138 10.68 17.82 -11.53
C PRO A 138 10.31 17.54 -10.07
N ARG A 139 9.22 18.13 -9.57
CA ARG A 139 8.70 17.88 -8.22
C ARG A 139 7.81 16.63 -8.14
N PHE A 140 7.28 16.15 -9.29
CA PHE A 140 6.55 14.90 -9.38
C PHE A 140 7.53 13.73 -9.42
N GLN A 141 7.72 13.09 -8.29
CA GLN A 141 8.62 11.96 -8.13
C GLN A 141 7.83 10.69 -7.87
N VAL A 142 8.32 9.55 -8.34
CA VAL A 142 7.63 8.28 -8.27
C VAL A 142 8.39 7.28 -7.42
N LEU A 143 7.68 6.64 -6.50
CA LEU A 143 8.11 5.43 -5.83
C LEU A 143 7.40 4.23 -6.44
N ARG A 144 8.17 3.21 -6.79
CA ARG A 144 7.70 1.85 -7.03
C ARG A 144 7.59 1.14 -5.69
N LEU A 145 6.49 0.44 -5.48
CA LEU A 145 6.16 -0.24 -4.24
C LEU A 145 5.96 -1.73 -4.54
N GLU A 146 6.90 -2.56 -4.14
CA GLU A 146 6.81 -4.01 -4.30
C GLU A 146 6.31 -4.66 -3.00
N PRO A 147 5.04 -5.10 -2.96
CA PRO A 147 4.52 -5.79 -1.79
C PRO A 147 5.22 -7.14 -1.58
N TRP A 148 5.64 -7.39 -0.36
CA TRP A 148 6.12 -8.71 0.08
C TRP A 148 5.18 -9.34 1.10
N ARG A 149 4.25 -8.54 1.68
CA ARG A 149 3.21 -9.02 2.58
C ARG A 149 1.98 -8.13 2.49
N ILE A 150 0.82 -8.76 2.37
CA ILE A 150 -0.49 -8.08 2.41
C ILE A 150 -1.37 -8.81 3.43
N GLN A 151 -1.95 -8.05 4.35
CA GLN A 151 -2.94 -8.54 5.30
C GLN A 151 -4.26 -7.84 5.06
N VAL A 152 -5.33 -8.64 4.93
CA VAL A 152 -6.70 -8.16 4.72
C VAL A 152 -7.58 -8.66 5.85
N LEU A 153 -8.32 -7.76 6.47
CA LEU A 153 -9.34 -8.05 7.48
C LEU A 153 -10.63 -7.29 7.13
N ARG A 154 -11.73 -8.01 7.02
CA ARG A 154 -13.05 -7.41 6.96
C ARG A 154 -13.63 -7.24 8.37
N GLY A 155 -14.25 -6.09 8.64
CA GLY A 155 -14.86 -5.82 9.95
C GLY A 155 -15.89 -6.87 10.36
N ARG A 156 -16.67 -7.39 9.40
CA ARG A 156 -17.61 -8.50 9.64
C ARG A 156 -16.92 -9.79 10.13
N ASP A 157 -15.71 -10.04 9.63
CA ASP A 157 -14.93 -11.22 10.00
C ASP A 157 -14.38 -11.08 11.43
N LEU A 158 -14.08 -9.85 11.84
CA LEU A 158 -13.65 -9.53 13.21
C LEU A 158 -14.71 -9.93 14.23
N VAL A 159 -15.98 -9.58 13.97
CA VAL A 159 -17.10 -9.92 14.83
C VAL A 159 -17.35 -11.44 14.88
N SER A 160 -17.19 -12.12 13.73
CA SER A 160 -17.38 -13.56 13.59
C SER A 160 -16.19 -14.39 14.08
N GLY A 161 -15.10 -13.75 14.52
CA GLY A 161 -13.87 -14.43 14.95
C GLY A 161 -13.07 -15.07 13.84
N VAL A 162 -13.39 -14.75 12.55
CA VAL A 162 -12.62 -15.21 11.39
C VAL A 162 -11.29 -14.46 11.36
N PRO A 163 -10.14 -15.18 11.22
CA PRO A 163 -8.83 -14.55 11.21
C PRO A 163 -8.61 -13.73 9.94
N SER A 164 -7.74 -12.70 10.03
CA SER A 164 -7.26 -11.98 8.86
C SER A 164 -6.54 -12.91 7.89
N ARG A 165 -6.70 -12.66 6.59
CA ARG A 165 -5.97 -13.37 5.55
C ARG A 165 -4.66 -12.66 5.26
N ILE A 166 -3.57 -13.44 5.12
CA ILE A 166 -2.23 -12.91 4.84
C ILE A 166 -1.68 -13.60 3.59
N TRP A 167 -1.42 -12.80 2.58
CA TRP A 167 -0.59 -13.17 1.45
C TRP A 167 0.86 -12.74 1.70
N ARG A 168 1.81 -13.54 1.26
CA ARG A 168 3.23 -13.22 1.21
C ARG A 168 3.78 -13.65 -0.13
N ARG A 169 4.61 -12.77 -0.71
CA ARG A 169 5.41 -13.13 -1.88
C ARG A 169 6.34 -14.27 -1.48
N ASP A 170 6.32 -15.36 -2.25
CA ASP A 170 7.29 -16.42 -2.06
C ASP A 170 8.65 -15.91 -2.57
N HIS A 171 9.59 -15.79 -1.65
CA HIS A 171 10.98 -15.60 -2.01
C HIS A 171 11.50 -16.98 -2.43
N GLY A 172 11.66 -17.20 -3.74
CA GLY A 172 12.34 -18.36 -4.31
C GLY A 172 13.79 -18.46 -3.86
#